data_556c1ece5af206a8c88035d71384cda4
#
_entry.id   556c1ece5af206a8c88035d71384cda4
#
_cell.length_a   1.000
_cell.length_b   1.000
_cell.length_c   1.000
_cell.angle_alpha   90.00
_cell.angle_beta   90.00
_cell.angle_gamma   90.00
#
_symmetry.space_group_name_H-M   'P 1'
#
loop_
_entity.id
_entity.type
_entity.pdbx_description
1 polymer ?
#
loop_
_entity_poly.entity_id
_entity_poly.type
_entity_poly.pdbx_seq_one_letter_code
_entity_poly.pdbx_strand_id
1 'polypeptide(L)'
;RGWIQEEYIHVDVLPAKVKLPRRYSFRYMELRVIDTSAKFQLKIDGISCDTVSAVDMESVKPVDFGDPLLNQIDLVSRKTLKECMQDVFEDGPKRDRRMWLGDLRLQARANYYTFKNYDLAKRCMYIFAGLLFNEGKLSACVFTEPEMEPDDTYLLDYALFFSSVLLDYYEATGDLETLRDLYDVAIDQIRIAMTQLNEK
;
A
#
# COMPACT_ATOMS: atom_id res chain seq x y z
N ARG A 1 13.58 15.03 -9.06
CA ARG A 1 12.43 15.52 -9.85
C ARG A 1 11.20 14.84 -9.30
N GLY A 2 10.22 15.60 -8.78
CA GLY A 2 8.94 15.04 -8.36
C GLY A 2 8.11 14.58 -9.55
N TRP A 3 7.30 13.55 -9.35
CA TRP A 3 6.31 13.15 -10.34
C TRP A 3 5.22 14.22 -10.41
N ILE A 4 4.98 14.73 -11.61
CA ILE A 4 3.85 15.61 -11.90
C ILE A 4 2.84 14.75 -12.66
N GLN A 5 1.62 14.70 -12.14
CA GLN A 5 0.50 14.07 -12.82
C GLN A 5 -0.35 15.20 -13.43
N GLU A 6 -0.69 15.05 -14.69
CA GLU A 6 -1.55 15.98 -15.41
C GLU A 6 -2.81 15.25 -15.87
N GLU A 7 -3.95 15.87 -15.63
CA GLU A 7 -5.24 15.39 -16.12
C GLU A 7 -5.89 16.51 -16.94
N TYR A 8 -6.35 16.14 -18.13
CA TYR A 8 -7.06 17.03 -19.02
C TYR A 8 -8.56 16.73 -18.94
N ILE A 9 -9.33 17.71 -18.54
CA ILE A 9 -10.77 17.57 -18.35
C ILE A 9 -11.48 18.56 -19.26
N HIS A 10 -12.32 18.03 -20.13
CA HIS A 10 -13.23 18.81 -20.95
C HIS A 10 -14.60 18.92 -20.29
N VAL A 11 -15.15 20.12 -20.23
CA VAL A 11 -16.46 20.40 -19.63
C VAL A 11 -17.31 21.14 -20.66
N ASP A 12 -18.29 20.42 -21.23
CA ASP A 12 -19.16 20.98 -22.28
C ASP A 12 -20.22 21.95 -21.76
N VAL A 13 -20.73 21.70 -20.57
CA VAL A 13 -21.88 22.42 -20.01
C VAL A 13 -21.58 22.92 -18.61
N LEU A 14 -21.89 24.15 -18.32
CA LEU A 14 -21.78 24.79 -17.00
C LEU A 14 -23.16 25.22 -16.47
N PRO A 15 -23.39 25.18 -15.15
CA PRO A 15 -22.47 24.77 -14.09
C PRO A 15 -22.29 23.25 -14.07
N ALA A 16 -21.11 22.78 -13.70
CA ALA A 16 -20.76 21.37 -13.61
C ALA A 16 -20.01 21.04 -12.31
N LYS A 17 -20.23 19.84 -11.77
CA LYS A 17 -19.41 19.25 -10.72
C LYS A 17 -18.51 18.20 -11.36
N VAL A 18 -17.21 18.45 -11.32
CA VAL A 18 -16.20 17.56 -11.90
C VAL A 18 -15.62 16.72 -10.77
N LYS A 19 -15.67 15.38 -10.95
CA LYS A 19 -14.97 14.42 -10.07
C LYS A 19 -13.78 13.86 -10.84
N LEU A 20 -12.61 13.93 -10.22
CA LEU A 20 -11.41 13.33 -10.81
C LEU A 20 -11.53 11.80 -10.87
N PRO A 21 -10.98 11.14 -11.92
CA PRO A 21 -11.33 9.75 -12.24
C PRO A 21 -10.69 8.70 -11.32
N ARG A 22 -9.66 9.06 -10.56
CA ARG A 22 -8.88 8.11 -9.76
C ARG A 22 -8.43 8.71 -8.43
N ARG A 23 -7.80 7.91 -7.58
CA ARG A 23 -7.11 8.37 -6.38
C ARG A 23 -5.78 9.04 -6.75
N TYR A 24 -5.47 10.12 -6.07
CA TYR A 24 -4.24 10.90 -6.25
C TYR A 24 -3.50 11.02 -4.93
N SER A 25 -2.17 11.01 -4.99
CA SER A 25 -1.29 11.36 -3.88
C SER A 25 -0.55 12.63 -4.21
N PHE A 26 -0.85 13.73 -3.55
CA PHE A 26 -0.29 15.04 -3.85
C PHE A 26 -0.14 15.89 -2.59
N ARG A 27 0.74 16.88 -2.67
CA ARG A 27 0.85 17.96 -1.68
C ARG A 27 0.27 19.24 -2.22
N TYR A 28 0.38 19.47 -3.52
CA TYR A 28 -0.11 20.65 -4.20
C TYR A 28 -0.91 20.23 -5.43
N MET A 29 -1.98 20.95 -5.69
CA MET A 29 -2.80 20.80 -6.89
C MET A 29 -2.89 22.17 -7.58
N GLU A 30 -2.56 22.20 -8.86
CA GLU A 30 -2.75 23.37 -9.72
C GLU A 30 -3.93 23.12 -10.65
N LEU A 31 -4.84 24.09 -10.73
CA LEU A 31 -5.91 24.10 -11.72
C LEU A 31 -5.56 25.14 -12.76
N ARG A 32 -5.38 24.69 -14.00
CA ARG A 32 -5.06 25.57 -15.12
C ARG A 32 -6.18 25.53 -16.14
N VAL A 33 -6.75 26.67 -16.43
CA VAL A 33 -7.69 26.81 -17.54
C VAL A 33 -6.89 26.98 -18.82
N ILE A 34 -6.99 26.00 -19.73
CA ILE A 34 -6.22 25.97 -20.98
C ILE A 34 -6.98 26.70 -22.05
N ASP A 35 -8.29 26.42 -22.15
CA ASP A 35 -9.15 27.00 -23.15
C ASP A 35 -10.53 27.32 -22.56
N THR A 36 -11.06 28.48 -22.88
CA THR A 36 -12.40 28.91 -22.47
C THR A 36 -12.92 29.95 -23.43
N SER A 37 -14.23 30.25 -23.37
CA SER A 37 -14.84 31.27 -24.17
C SER A 37 -14.29 32.67 -23.83
N ALA A 38 -13.91 33.43 -24.81
CA ALA A 38 -13.49 34.84 -24.64
C ALA A 38 -14.63 35.77 -24.14
N LYS A 39 -15.88 35.30 -24.18
CA LYS A 39 -17.06 36.08 -23.78
C LYS A 39 -17.48 35.88 -22.33
N PHE A 40 -17.02 34.83 -21.68
CA PHE A 40 -17.46 34.45 -20.33
C PHE A 40 -16.29 34.26 -19.39
N GLN A 41 -16.49 34.61 -18.12
CA GLN A 41 -15.54 34.31 -17.06
C GLN A 41 -15.86 32.91 -16.49
N LEU A 42 -14.83 32.06 -16.38
CA LEU A 42 -14.92 30.81 -15.66
C LEU A 42 -14.65 31.07 -14.18
N LYS A 43 -15.57 30.63 -13.32
CA LYS A 43 -15.39 30.59 -11.87
C LYS A 43 -15.28 29.16 -11.41
N ILE A 44 -14.26 28.86 -10.63
CA ILE A 44 -14.04 27.56 -9.98
C ILE A 44 -14.21 27.76 -8.48
N ASP A 45 -15.11 27.02 -7.87
CA ASP A 45 -15.32 27.06 -6.43
C ASP A 45 -15.69 25.66 -5.89
N GLY A 46 -15.75 25.51 -4.57
CA GLY A 46 -16.17 24.27 -3.95
C GLY A 46 -15.18 23.12 -4.16
N ILE A 47 -13.87 23.39 -4.10
CA ILE A 47 -12.85 22.34 -4.20
C ILE A 47 -12.85 21.53 -2.92
N SER A 48 -13.01 20.20 -3.03
CA SER A 48 -12.97 19.26 -1.91
C SER A 48 -12.11 18.06 -2.24
N CYS A 49 -11.59 17.40 -1.22
CA CYS A 49 -10.80 16.20 -1.32
C CYS A 49 -11.21 15.24 -0.21
N ASP A 50 -11.56 14.03 -0.58
CA ASP A 50 -11.83 12.94 0.37
C ASP A 50 -10.54 12.14 0.56
N THR A 51 -10.08 11.99 1.81
CA THR A 51 -8.93 11.15 2.12
C THR A 51 -9.36 9.69 2.22
N VAL A 52 -8.56 8.79 1.64
CA VAL A 52 -8.85 7.35 1.63
C VAL A 52 -7.72 6.61 2.36
N SER A 53 -8.09 5.76 3.28
CA SER A 53 -7.21 4.83 3.98
C SER A 53 -8.03 3.73 4.63
N ALA A 54 -7.45 2.55 4.84
CA ALA A 54 -8.05 1.45 5.59
C ALA A 54 -8.12 1.71 7.10
N VAL A 55 -7.51 2.80 7.58
CA VAL A 55 -7.43 3.13 9.00
C VAL A 55 -7.58 4.63 9.25
N ASP A 56 -7.95 4.97 10.50
CA ASP A 56 -8.04 6.35 10.95
C ASP A 56 -6.96 6.63 12.00
N MET A 57 -6.38 7.84 11.94
CA MET A 57 -5.42 8.32 12.95
C MET A 57 -6.04 8.42 14.35
N GLU A 58 -7.34 8.69 14.43
CA GLU A 58 -8.05 8.80 15.70
C GLU A 58 -8.19 7.45 16.43
N SER A 59 -8.03 6.34 15.72
CA SER A 59 -8.06 4.99 16.29
C SER A 59 -6.82 4.68 17.14
N VAL A 60 -5.76 5.45 17.00
CA VAL A 60 -4.47 5.23 17.69
C VAL A 60 -4.20 6.34 18.68
N LYS A 61 -4.11 5.98 19.95
CA LYS A 61 -3.70 6.94 20.99
C LYS A 61 -2.27 7.38 20.74
N PRO A 62 -1.98 8.70 20.75
CA PRO A 62 -0.61 9.19 20.69
C PRO A 62 0.17 8.72 21.91
N VAL A 63 1.43 8.36 21.69
CA VAL A 63 2.38 8.06 22.76
C VAL A 63 3.16 9.34 23.05
N ASP A 64 3.32 9.67 24.34
CA ASP A 64 4.22 10.75 24.75
C ASP A 64 5.55 10.16 25.17
N PHE A 65 6.58 10.43 24.39
CA PHE A 65 7.95 9.98 24.65
C PHE A 65 8.71 10.95 25.57
N GLY A 66 8.08 12.04 26.02
CA GLY A 66 8.74 13.09 26.79
C GLY A 66 9.75 13.94 25.99
N ASP A 67 9.86 13.71 24.70
CA ASP A 67 10.72 14.44 23.76
C ASP A 67 9.89 14.89 22.56
N PRO A 68 9.79 16.22 22.28
CA PRO A 68 9.01 16.74 21.18
C PRO A 68 9.43 16.20 19.79
N LEU A 69 10.74 15.95 19.60
CA LEU A 69 11.24 15.40 18.34
C LEU A 69 10.79 13.95 18.14
N LEU A 70 10.88 13.12 19.19
CA LEU A 70 10.40 11.73 19.13
C LEU A 70 8.89 11.68 18.90
N ASN A 71 8.13 12.55 19.56
CA ASN A 71 6.69 12.65 19.35
C ASN A 71 6.34 13.04 17.91
N GLN A 72 7.13 13.94 17.30
CA GLN A 72 6.94 14.32 15.90
C GLN A 72 7.32 13.18 14.94
N ILE A 73 8.41 12.46 15.21
CA ILE A 73 8.84 11.30 14.42
C ILE A 73 7.74 10.23 14.43
N ASP A 74 7.20 9.89 15.61
CA ASP A 74 6.11 8.92 15.74
C ASP A 74 4.87 9.37 14.95
N LEU A 75 4.45 10.61 15.10
CA LEU A 75 3.30 11.16 14.39
C LEU A 75 3.47 11.06 12.86
N VAL A 76 4.64 11.46 12.34
CA VAL A 76 4.93 11.40 10.91
C VAL A 76 4.99 9.96 10.42
N SER A 77 5.60 9.05 11.19
CA SER A 77 5.71 7.63 10.86
C SER A 77 4.32 6.97 10.78
N ARG A 78 3.45 7.24 11.75
CA ARG A 78 2.06 6.73 11.73
C ARG A 78 1.25 7.29 10.57
N LYS A 79 1.40 8.58 10.26
CA LYS A 79 0.77 9.17 9.07
C LYS A 79 1.26 8.51 7.78
N THR A 80 2.56 8.28 7.67
CA THR A 80 3.13 7.61 6.50
C THR A 80 2.59 6.19 6.35
N LEU A 81 2.55 5.43 7.45
CA LEU A 81 1.96 4.09 7.44
C LEU A 81 0.49 4.13 7.02
N LYS A 82 -0.31 5.05 7.59
CA LYS A 82 -1.72 5.24 7.21
C LYS A 82 -1.90 5.44 5.71
N GLU A 83 -1.06 6.28 5.08
CA GLU A 83 -1.14 6.56 3.64
C GLU A 83 -0.82 5.32 2.78
N CYS A 84 -0.03 4.38 3.31
CA CYS A 84 0.27 3.11 2.66
C CYS A 84 -0.79 2.03 2.94
N MET A 85 -1.66 2.21 3.94
CA MET A 85 -2.73 1.27 4.30
C MET A 85 -4.00 1.58 3.50
N GLN A 86 -4.14 0.93 2.36
CA GLN A 86 -5.29 1.06 1.45
C GLN A 86 -6.06 -0.27 1.40
N ASP A 87 -6.49 -0.75 0.25
CA ASP A 87 -7.06 -2.10 0.10
C ASP A 87 -6.02 -3.19 0.39
N VAL A 88 -4.76 -2.85 0.24
CA VAL A 88 -3.56 -3.60 0.63
C VAL A 88 -2.55 -2.65 1.26
N PHE A 89 -1.46 -3.17 1.78
CA PHE A 89 -0.28 -2.34 2.07
C PHE A 89 0.42 -1.97 0.77
N GLU A 90 0.39 -0.68 0.44
CA GLU A 90 1.04 -0.16 -0.77
C GLU A 90 2.43 0.38 -0.45
N ASP A 91 3.40 0.09 -1.29
CA ASP A 91 4.62 0.88 -1.38
C ASP A 91 4.48 1.95 -2.45
N GLY A 92 5.08 3.10 -2.20
CA GLY A 92 5.06 4.23 -3.11
C GLY A 92 3.67 4.74 -3.48
N PRO A 93 2.78 5.12 -2.53
CA PRO A 93 1.40 5.54 -2.81
C PRO A 93 1.31 6.70 -3.81
N LYS A 94 2.39 7.46 -4.00
CA LYS A 94 2.53 8.50 -5.02
C LYS A 94 3.09 7.98 -6.34
N ARG A 95 3.79 6.85 -6.34
CA ARG A 95 4.54 6.32 -7.48
C ARG A 95 3.78 5.19 -8.17
N ASP A 96 3.95 3.94 -7.71
CA ASP A 96 3.47 2.72 -8.35
C ASP A 96 2.35 2.00 -7.60
N ARG A 97 2.20 2.26 -6.30
CA ARG A 97 1.12 1.69 -5.45
C ARG A 97 1.07 0.17 -5.44
N ARG A 98 2.21 -0.47 -5.61
CA ARG A 98 2.30 -1.92 -5.61
C ARG A 98 2.39 -2.47 -4.20
N MET A 99 1.89 -3.67 -4.01
CA MET A 99 2.07 -4.43 -2.79
C MET A 99 3.39 -5.20 -2.89
N TRP A 100 4.47 -4.67 -2.28
CA TRP A 100 5.78 -5.31 -2.23
C TRP A 100 5.90 -6.19 -0.98
N LEU A 101 6.42 -7.42 -1.15
CA LEU A 101 6.47 -8.39 -0.05
C LEU A 101 7.46 -8.00 1.05
N GLY A 102 8.60 -7.42 0.69
CA GLY A 102 9.56 -6.92 1.68
C GLY A 102 9.02 -5.76 2.50
N ASP A 103 8.33 -4.82 1.82
CA ASP A 103 7.68 -3.67 2.47
C ASP A 103 6.51 -4.09 3.35
N LEU A 104 5.72 -5.08 2.91
CA LEU A 104 4.62 -5.67 3.68
C LEU A 104 5.08 -6.09 5.07
N ARG A 105 6.25 -6.71 5.20
CA ARG A 105 6.75 -7.15 6.51
C ARG A 105 6.92 -5.99 7.48
N LEU A 106 7.55 -4.91 7.03
CA LEU A 106 7.81 -3.74 7.87
C LEU A 106 6.52 -2.99 8.21
N GLN A 107 5.66 -2.81 7.21
CA GLN A 107 4.38 -2.14 7.37
C GLN A 107 3.43 -2.92 8.29
N ALA A 108 3.33 -4.24 8.11
CA ALA A 108 2.51 -5.11 8.95
C ALA A 108 2.98 -5.10 10.41
N ARG A 109 4.29 -5.19 10.66
CA ARG A 109 4.84 -5.10 12.01
C ARG A 109 4.54 -3.75 12.67
N ALA A 110 4.73 -2.65 11.97
CA ALA A 110 4.39 -1.32 12.48
C ALA A 110 2.88 -1.21 12.76
N ASN A 111 2.04 -1.78 11.89
CA ASN A 111 0.59 -1.84 12.07
C ASN A 111 0.18 -2.61 13.33
N TYR A 112 0.83 -3.72 13.67
CA TYR A 112 0.50 -4.51 14.87
C TYR A 112 0.67 -3.73 16.17
N TYR A 113 1.60 -2.78 16.21
CA TYR A 113 1.84 -1.91 17.37
C TYR A 113 1.04 -0.59 17.33
N THR A 114 0.44 -0.24 16.17
CA THR A 114 -0.25 1.02 15.97
C THR A 114 -1.73 0.82 15.70
N PHE A 115 -2.13 0.67 14.46
CA PHE A 115 -3.53 0.60 14.02
C PHE A 115 -4.21 -0.73 14.31
N LYS A 116 -3.44 -1.82 14.42
CA LYS A 116 -3.94 -3.19 14.69
C LYS A 116 -4.96 -3.69 13.66
N ASN A 117 -4.85 -3.21 12.42
CA ASN A 117 -5.67 -3.72 11.33
C ASN A 117 -5.08 -5.05 10.83
N TYR A 118 -5.40 -6.14 11.55
CA TYR A 118 -4.90 -7.48 11.25
C TYR A 118 -5.49 -8.03 9.96
N ASP A 119 -6.73 -7.67 9.62
CA ASP A 119 -7.41 -8.13 8.41
C ASP A 119 -6.71 -7.64 7.14
N LEU A 120 -6.14 -6.44 7.18
CA LEU A 120 -5.37 -5.92 6.06
C LEU A 120 -4.10 -6.77 5.82
N ALA A 121 -3.38 -7.12 6.89
CA ALA A 121 -2.19 -7.98 6.79
C ALA A 121 -2.56 -9.39 6.30
N LYS A 122 -3.62 -9.96 6.84
CA LYS A 122 -4.17 -11.25 6.41
C LYS A 122 -4.50 -11.25 4.93
N ARG A 123 -5.24 -10.23 4.46
CA ARG A 123 -5.58 -10.05 3.04
C ARG A 123 -4.35 -10.04 2.14
N CYS A 124 -3.33 -9.27 2.51
CA CYS A 124 -2.09 -9.19 1.73
C CYS A 124 -1.39 -10.54 1.61
N MET A 125 -1.33 -11.31 2.70
CA MET A 125 -0.74 -12.66 2.67
C MET A 125 -1.50 -13.61 1.76
N TYR A 126 -2.83 -13.63 1.83
CA TYR A 126 -3.65 -14.48 0.95
C TYR A 126 -3.55 -14.07 -0.52
N ILE A 127 -3.43 -12.78 -0.84
CA ILE A 127 -3.21 -12.33 -2.21
C ILE A 127 -1.87 -12.85 -2.75
N PHE A 128 -0.79 -12.73 -1.98
CA PHE A 128 0.50 -13.29 -2.39
C PHE A 128 0.42 -14.80 -2.58
N ALA A 129 -0.17 -15.52 -1.64
CA ALA A 129 -0.30 -16.97 -1.69
C ALA A 129 -1.20 -17.47 -2.83
N GLY A 130 -2.22 -16.68 -3.22
CA GLY A 130 -3.12 -17.01 -4.32
C GLY A 130 -2.56 -16.68 -5.71
N LEU A 131 -1.48 -15.92 -5.79
CA LEU A 131 -0.89 -15.44 -7.05
C LEU A 131 0.56 -15.96 -7.23
N LEU A 132 0.75 -17.26 -6.97
CA LEU A 132 2.03 -17.91 -7.23
C LEU A 132 2.33 -17.93 -8.74
N PHE A 133 3.60 -17.75 -9.08
CA PHE A 133 4.06 -17.82 -10.45
C PHE A 133 5.29 -18.77 -10.57
N ASN A 134 5.67 -19.12 -11.79
CA ASN A 134 6.89 -19.86 -12.10
C ASN A 134 7.26 -20.95 -11.06
N GLU A 135 6.59 -22.08 -11.09
CA GLU A 135 6.85 -23.24 -10.22
C GLU A 135 6.60 -22.98 -8.72
N GLY A 136 5.59 -22.16 -8.40
CA GLY A 136 5.18 -21.92 -7.01
C GLY A 136 5.96 -20.83 -6.28
N LYS A 137 6.70 -19.99 -6.99
CA LYS A 137 7.41 -18.84 -6.41
C LYS A 137 6.46 -17.71 -6.07
N LEU A 138 6.78 -17.00 -5.01
CA LEU A 138 6.16 -15.73 -4.69
C LEU A 138 6.85 -14.60 -5.47
N SER A 139 6.07 -13.78 -6.16
CA SER A 139 6.60 -12.57 -6.81
C SER A 139 7.08 -11.56 -5.78
N ALA A 140 8.01 -10.69 -6.19
CA ALA A 140 8.49 -9.62 -5.32
C ALA A 140 7.39 -8.60 -5.01
N CYS A 141 6.46 -8.39 -5.94
CA CYS A 141 5.29 -7.53 -5.75
C CYS A 141 4.08 -8.02 -6.54
N VAL A 142 2.92 -7.53 -6.15
CA VAL A 142 1.64 -7.80 -6.80
C VAL A 142 1.00 -6.48 -7.22
N PHE A 143 0.45 -6.45 -8.43
CA PHE A 143 -0.46 -5.40 -8.88
C PHE A 143 -1.87 -5.73 -8.39
N THR A 144 -2.57 -4.71 -7.90
CA THR A 144 -3.96 -4.86 -7.46
C THR A 144 -4.95 -4.18 -8.40
N GLU A 145 -4.45 -3.35 -9.31
CA GLU A 145 -5.23 -2.61 -10.29
C GLU A 145 -4.55 -2.65 -11.67
N PRO A 146 -5.27 -2.72 -12.79
CA PRO A 146 -6.74 -2.86 -12.88
C PRO A 146 -7.25 -4.27 -12.51
N GLU A 147 -6.38 -5.26 -12.52
CA GLU A 147 -6.63 -6.65 -12.12
C GLU A 147 -5.51 -7.13 -11.21
N MET A 148 -5.83 -8.10 -10.35
CA MET A 148 -4.83 -8.68 -9.46
C MET A 148 -3.94 -9.63 -10.23
N GLU A 149 -2.64 -9.31 -10.33
CA GLU A 149 -1.66 -10.16 -11.00
C GLU A 149 -0.28 -10.07 -10.34
N PRO A 150 0.50 -11.16 -10.35
CA PRO A 150 1.87 -11.12 -9.85
C PRO A 150 2.77 -10.40 -10.86
N ASP A 151 3.77 -9.67 -10.36
CA ASP A 151 4.88 -9.20 -11.18
C ASP A 151 5.79 -10.38 -11.57
N ASP A 152 6.50 -10.30 -12.66
CA ASP A 152 7.48 -11.28 -13.12
C ASP A 152 8.82 -11.21 -12.36
N THR A 153 8.98 -10.22 -11.48
CA THR A 153 10.18 -10.02 -10.66
C THR A 153 10.21 -11.02 -9.50
N TYR A 154 11.26 -11.82 -9.43
CA TYR A 154 11.56 -12.70 -8.30
C TYR A 154 12.74 -12.16 -7.50
N LEU A 155 12.54 -11.94 -6.20
CA LEU A 155 13.57 -11.60 -5.23
C LEU A 155 13.59 -12.66 -4.14
N LEU A 156 14.69 -13.40 -4.04
CA LEU A 156 14.83 -14.55 -3.14
C LEU A 156 14.57 -14.16 -1.67
N ASP A 157 15.15 -13.06 -1.25
CA ASP A 157 15.00 -12.52 0.10
C ASP A 157 13.56 -12.10 0.41
N TYR A 158 12.84 -11.52 -0.56
CA TYR A 158 11.44 -11.17 -0.42
C TYR A 158 10.57 -12.42 -0.28
N ALA A 159 10.79 -13.43 -1.13
CA ALA A 159 10.05 -14.70 -1.02
C ALA A 159 10.26 -15.36 0.34
N LEU A 160 11.47 -15.33 0.87
CA LEU A 160 11.78 -15.85 2.22
C LEU A 160 11.14 -15.04 3.34
N PHE A 161 10.94 -13.71 3.15
CA PHE A 161 10.23 -12.90 4.12
C PHE A 161 8.78 -13.33 4.34
N PHE A 162 8.15 -14.01 3.38
CA PHE A 162 6.79 -14.51 3.57
C PHE A 162 6.65 -15.39 4.83
N SER A 163 7.62 -16.25 5.08
CA SER A 163 7.66 -17.08 6.31
C SER A 163 7.72 -16.22 7.57
N SER A 164 8.49 -15.12 7.52
CA SER A 164 8.58 -14.17 8.65
C SER A 164 7.31 -13.36 8.80
N VAL A 165 6.68 -12.94 7.71
CA VAL A 165 5.39 -12.20 7.74
C VAL A 165 4.31 -13.06 8.38
N LEU A 166 4.24 -14.35 8.00
CA LEU A 166 3.28 -15.30 8.53
C LEU A 166 3.50 -15.55 10.03
N LEU A 167 4.77 -15.70 10.46
CA LEU A 167 5.12 -15.84 11.86
C LEU A 167 4.77 -14.58 12.67
N ASP A 168 5.21 -13.41 12.21
CA ASP A 168 4.93 -12.12 12.85
C ASP A 168 3.40 -11.90 13.01
N TYR A 169 2.61 -12.30 12.00
CA TYR A 169 1.15 -12.25 12.04
C TYR A 169 0.57 -13.19 13.10
N TYR A 170 1.00 -14.45 13.11
CA TYR A 170 0.56 -15.42 14.09
C TYR A 170 0.90 -14.98 15.53
N GLU A 171 2.10 -14.48 15.76
CA GLU A 171 2.51 -13.96 17.08
C GLU A 171 1.64 -12.76 17.52
N ALA A 172 1.22 -11.91 16.58
CA ALA A 172 0.37 -10.76 16.87
C ALA A 172 -1.11 -11.11 17.12
N THR A 173 -1.62 -12.20 16.51
CA THR A 173 -3.06 -12.49 16.46
C THR A 173 -3.46 -13.80 17.16
N GLY A 174 -2.57 -14.80 17.19
CA GLY A 174 -2.90 -16.17 17.55
C GLY A 174 -3.74 -16.92 16.51
N ASP A 175 -3.90 -16.39 15.28
CA ASP A 175 -4.72 -16.98 14.22
C ASP A 175 -4.05 -18.24 13.63
N LEU A 176 -4.33 -19.37 14.28
CA LEU A 176 -3.80 -20.66 13.90
C LEU A 176 -4.38 -21.18 12.57
N GLU A 177 -5.59 -20.76 12.21
CA GLU A 177 -6.22 -21.15 10.94
C GLU A 177 -5.43 -20.57 9.76
N THR A 178 -5.19 -19.26 9.76
CA THR A 178 -4.36 -18.60 8.74
C THR A 178 -2.94 -19.19 8.69
N LEU A 179 -2.34 -19.48 9.86
CA LEU A 179 -1.02 -20.10 9.90
C LEU A 179 -1.02 -21.47 9.18
N ARG A 180 -2.04 -22.30 9.40
CA ARG A 180 -2.15 -23.61 8.76
C ARG A 180 -2.39 -23.51 7.26
N ASP A 181 -3.28 -22.61 6.85
CA ASP A 181 -3.62 -22.41 5.44
C ASP A 181 -2.42 -21.97 4.60
N LEU A 182 -1.57 -21.11 5.16
CA LEU A 182 -0.44 -20.52 4.43
C LEU A 182 0.91 -21.17 4.71
N TYR A 183 0.95 -22.18 5.60
CA TYR A 183 2.17 -22.84 6.02
C TYR A 183 2.93 -23.48 4.87
N ASP A 184 2.23 -24.23 4.01
CA ASP A 184 2.86 -24.92 2.89
C ASP A 184 3.47 -23.94 1.89
N VAL A 185 2.79 -22.83 1.60
CA VAL A 185 3.32 -21.75 0.74
C VAL A 185 4.62 -21.19 1.34
N ALA A 186 4.65 -20.94 2.65
CA ALA A 186 5.82 -20.41 3.34
C ALA A 186 7.01 -21.38 3.30
N ILE A 187 6.75 -22.69 3.55
CA ILE A 187 7.77 -23.73 3.53
C ILE A 187 8.30 -23.97 2.12
N ASP A 188 7.44 -23.89 1.11
CA ASP A 188 7.87 -24.08 -0.27
C ASP A 188 8.83 -22.98 -0.74
N GLN A 189 8.68 -21.73 -0.26
CA GLN A 189 9.68 -20.69 -0.56
C GLN A 189 11.07 -21.04 0.02
N ILE A 190 11.10 -21.62 1.21
CA ILE A 190 12.35 -22.10 1.81
C ILE A 190 12.94 -23.27 0.99
N ARG A 191 12.11 -24.23 0.57
CA ARG A 191 12.54 -25.35 -0.27
C ARG A 191 13.10 -24.87 -1.60
N ILE A 192 12.42 -23.93 -2.27
CA ILE A 192 12.87 -23.30 -3.52
C ILE A 192 14.23 -22.62 -3.31
N ALA A 193 14.38 -21.85 -2.21
CA ALA A 193 15.64 -21.20 -1.88
C ALA A 193 16.79 -22.18 -1.70
N MET A 194 16.53 -23.30 -1.03
CA MET A 194 17.54 -24.36 -0.80
C MET A 194 18.05 -24.98 -2.11
N THR A 195 17.23 -25.04 -3.17
CA THR A 195 17.69 -25.55 -4.48
C THR A 195 18.72 -24.64 -5.15
N GLN A 196 18.86 -23.40 -4.68
CA GLN A 196 19.78 -22.41 -5.23
C GLN A 196 21.10 -22.33 -4.43
N LEU A 197 21.24 -23.10 -3.38
CA LEU A 197 22.49 -23.19 -2.62
C LEU A 197 23.53 -23.95 -3.43
N ASN A 198 24.68 -23.31 -3.63
CA ASN A 198 25.83 -23.98 -4.23
C ASN A 198 26.55 -24.78 -3.14
N GLU A 199 26.93 -26.01 -3.46
CA GLU A 199 27.92 -26.76 -2.66
C GLU A 199 29.26 -26.04 -2.78
N LYS A 200 29.68 -25.33 -1.75
CA LYS A 200 31.04 -24.80 -1.58
C LYS A 200 31.60 -25.25 -0.24
#